data_c58cbcfeac01ae9935196a9f8c5cae70
#
_entry.id   c58cbcfeac01ae9935196a9f8c5cae70
#
_cell.length_a   1.000
_cell.length_b   1.000
_cell.length_c   1.000
_cell.angle_alpha   90.00
_cell.angle_beta   90.00
_cell.angle_gamma   90.00
#
_symmetry.space_group_name_H-M   'P 1'
#
loop_
_entity.id
_entity.type
_entity.pdbx_description
1 polymer ?
#
loop_
_entity_poly.entity_id
_entity_poly.type
_entity_poly.pdbx_seq_one_letter_code
_entity_poly.pdbx_strand_id
1 'polypeptide(L)'
;MAEYGKTLLAHADFQIRPHDRVAIVGPNGSGKTTLLRAILGGRVSGLRLAPAARVGVFNQDMTVLDGKQSVWQTVRQVSQLPDQTIRNVMGALGLPARFYPQLVSALSGGELVKLQLIRILVGQYNVLMLDEPTNYLDVDALDALADYLQNYPGTVIFVSHDEPFRQAVATRVLQFETHQLVDPDKVVKAPQPVEADLAVLQFKYDQLMADPTSSTAAIQALRQQIDRLKA
;
A
#
# COMPACT_ATOMS: atom_id res chain seq x y z
N MET A 1 -6.17 12.75 -21.27
CA MET A 1 -4.78 12.35 -20.98
C MET A 1 -4.23 11.64 -22.20
N ALA A 2 -3.11 12.08 -22.73
CA ALA A 2 -2.48 11.46 -23.91
C ALA A 2 -1.01 11.14 -23.56
N GLU A 3 -0.57 9.95 -23.94
CA GLU A 3 0.82 9.51 -23.82
C GLU A 3 1.21 8.85 -25.15
N TYR A 4 2.40 9.17 -25.65
CA TYR A 4 2.86 8.71 -26.97
C TYR A 4 1.89 9.01 -28.12
N GLY A 5 1.19 10.16 -28.06
CA GLY A 5 0.25 10.58 -29.11
C GLY A 5 -1.09 9.83 -29.14
N LYS A 6 -1.36 8.94 -28.16
CA LYS A 6 -2.63 8.24 -28.01
C LYS A 6 -3.38 8.74 -26.78
N THR A 7 -4.70 8.90 -26.91
CA THR A 7 -5.55 9.23 -25.76
C THR A 7 -5.65 8.01 -24.86
N LEU A 8 -5.06 8.11 -23.65
CA LEU A 8 -5.14 7.04 -22.66
C LEU A 8 -6.46 7.10 -21.89
N LEU A 9 -6.89 8.30 -21.51
CA LEU A 9 -8.11 8.55 -20.75
C LEU A 9 -8.79 9.80 -21.29
N ALA A 10 -10.01 9.65 -21.82
CA ALA A 10 -10.80 10.75 -22.36
C ALA A 10 -11.66 11.41 -21.28
N HIS A 11 -12.30 10.60 -20.45
CA HIS A 11 -13.14 11.05 -19.36
C HIS A 11 -12.90 10.21 -18.11
N ALA A 12 -12.74 10.88 -16.97
CA ALA A 12 -12.75 10.24 -15.66
C ALA A 12 -13.27 11.27 -14.66
N ASP A 13 -14.36 10.96 -14.01
CA ASP A 13 -14.92 11.74 -12.91
C ASP A 13 -15.08 10.82 -11.70
N PHE A 14 -14.09 10.86 -10.82
CA PHE A 14 -14.11 10.07 -9.59
C PHE A 14 -13.34 10.79 -8.48
N GLN A 15 -13.75 10.54 -7.27
CA GLN A 15 -13.07 11.02 -6.07
C GLN A 15 -12.67 9.82 -5.22
N ILE A 16 -11.39 9.75 -4.86
CA ILE A 16 -10.88 8.79 -3.88
C ILE A 16 -10.84 9.49 -2.53
N ARG A 17 -11.46 8.86 -1.54
CA ARG A 17 -11.58 9.38 -0.17
C ARG A 17 -10.51 8.78 0.72
N PRO A 18 -10.19 9.42 1.86
CA PRO A 18 -9.38 8.79 2.89
C PRO A 18 -9.94 7.41 3.28
N HIS A 19 -9.04 6.46 3.44
CA HIS A 19 -9.34 5.06 3.79
C HIS A 19 -10.01 4.22 2.69
N ASP A 20 -10.23 4.75 1.48
CA ASP A 20 -10.67 3.92 0.36
C ASP A 20 -9.60 2.88 0.00
N ARG A 21 -10.05 1.69 -0.39
CA ARG A 21 -9.23 0.65 -1.03
C ARG A 21 -9.74 0.44 -2.44
N VAL A 22 -9.06 1.07 -3.37
CA VAL A 22 -9.52 1.17 -4.75
C VAL A 22 -8.74 0.20 -5.62
N ALA A 23 -9.41 -0.80 -6.15
CA ALA A 23 -8.86 -1.64 -7.21
C ALA A 23 -9.11 -1.02 -8.58
N ILE A 24 -8.08 -0.90 -9.41
CA ILE A 24 -8.21 -0.52 -10.81
C ILE A 24 -8.14 -1.80 -11.64
N VAL A 25 -9.22 -2.11 -12.34
CA VAL A 25 -9.35 -3.31 -13.17
C VAL A 25 -9.53 -2.94 -14.64
N GLY A 26 -9.21 -3.86 -15.53
CA GLY A 26 -9.37 -3.68 -16.98
C GLY A 26 -8.45 -4.59 -17.78
N PRO A 27 -8.62 -4.68 -19.10
CA PRO A 27 -7.81 -5.52 -19.98
C PRO A 27 -6.30 -5.24 -19.88
N ASN A 28 -5.48 -6.22 -20.26
CA ASN A 28 -4.05 -6.00 -20.40
C ASN A 28 -3.77 -4.94 -21.49
N GLY A 29 -2.81 -4.06 -21.23
CA GLY A 29 -2.49 -2.96 -22.13
C GLY A 29 -3.50 -1.80 -22.16
N SER A 30 -4.55 -1.82 -21.31
CA SER A 30 -5.53 -0.72 -21.23
C SER A 30 -4.94 0.58 -20.69
N GLY A 31 -3.77 0.54 -20.04
CA GLY A 31 -3.08 1.72 -19.52
C GLY A 31 -3.17 1.90 -18.01
N LYS A 32 -3.49 0.86 -17.23
CA LYS A 32 -3.58 0.91 -15.77
C LYS A 32 -2.29 1.42 -15.12
N THR A 33 -1.15 0.78 -15.44
CA THR A 33 0.20 1.21 -14.99
C THR A 33 0.51 2.64 -15.43
N THR A 34 0.18 2.99 -16.67
CA THR A 34 0.39 4.34 -17.21
C THR A 34 -0.45 5.38 -16.45
N LEU A 35 -1.68 5.03 -16.06
CA LEU A 35 -2.53 5.90 -15.24
C LEU A 35 -1.88 6.13 -13.86
N LEU A 36 -1.42 5.09 -13.19
CA LEU A 36 -0.73 5.23 -11.89
C LEU A 36 0.51 6.14 -12.01
N ARG A 37 1.34 5.93 -13.03
CA ARG A 37 2.52 6.78 -13.31
C ARG A 37 2.15 8.23 -13.60
N ALA A 38 1.08 8.45 -14.33
CA ALA A 38 0.64 9.80 -14.70
C ALA A 38 0.05 10.56 -13.51
N ILE A 39 -0.64 9.87 -12.60
CA ILE A 39 -1.10 10.43 -11.32
C ILE A 39 0.10 10.96 -10.53
N LEU A 40 1.15 10.15 -10.42
CA LEU A 40 2.39 10.51 -9.70
C LEU A 40 3.16 11.65 -10.36
N GLY A 41 3.23 11.64 -11.68
CA GLY A 41 3.96 12.65 -12.45
C GLY A 41 3.23 14.00 -12.56
N GLY A 42 2.04 14.14 -11.97
CA GLY A 42 1.23 15.35 -12.08
C GLY A 42 0.80 15.67 -13.52
N ARG A 43 0.86 14.69 -14.43
CA ARG A 43 0.62 14.88 -15.87
C ARG A 43 -0.86 14.71 -16.27
N VAL A 44 -1.74 14.51 -15.29
CA VAL A 44 -3.17 14.36 -15.54
C VAL A 44 -3.84 15.71 -15.32
N SER A 45 -4.33 16.30 -16.40
CA SER A 45 -5.10 17.55 -16.31
C SER A 45 -6.38 17.32 -15.51
N GLY A 46 -6.65 18.18 -14.54
CA GLY A 46 -7.83 18.07 -13.67
C GLY A 46 -7.64 17.15 -12.45
N LEU A 47 -6.58 16.34 -12.38
CA LEU A 47 -6.27 15.58 -11.17
C LEU A 47 -5.75 16.50 -10.07
N ARG A 48 -6.29 16.34 -8.87
CA ARG A 48 -5.81 17.02 -7.67
C ARG A 48 -5.49 15.99 -6.59
N LEU A 49 -4.24 15.96 -6.18
CA LEU A 49 -3.83 15.28 -4.95
C LEU A 49 -4.02 16.21 -3.75
N ALA A 50 -4.51 15.68 -2.64
CA ALA A 50 -4.58 16.46 -1.41
C ALA A 50 -3.16 16.93 -1.00
N PRO A 51 -2.98 18.19 -0.53
CA PRO A 51 -1.66 18.70 -0.15
C PRO A 51 -0.94 17.86 0.91
N ALA A 52 -1.68 17.16 1.76
CA ALA A 52 -1.15 16.29 2.80
C ALA A 52 -0.87 14.86 2.31
N ALA A 53 -1.11 14.53 1.03
CA ALA A 53 -0.87 13.20 0.50
C ALA A 53 0.63 12.90 0.42
N ARG A 54 1.04 11.86 1.16
CA ARG A 54 2.37 11.25 1.07
C ARG A 54 2.22 9.90 0.41
N VAL A 55 2.61 9.82 -0.86
CA VAL A 55 2.35 8.67 -1.70
C VAL A 55 3.54 7.72 -1.70
N GLY A 56 3.31 6.48 -1.24
CA GLY A 56 4.24 5.36 -1.42
C GLY A 56 3.87 4.59 -2.68
N VAL A 57 4.86 4.34 -3.53
CA VAL A 57 4.63 3.72 -4.84
C VAL A 57 5.41 2.43 -4.95
N PHE A 58 4.69 1.37 -5.25
CA PHE A 58 5.26 0.10 -5.70
C PHE A 58 4.88 -0.12 -7.16
N ASN A 59 5.87 -0.21 -8.02
CA ASN A 59 5.70 -0.47 -9.45
C ASN A 59 6.78 -1.44 -9.95
N GLN A 60 6.63 -1.91 -11.19
CA GLN A 60 7.57 -2.83 -11.81
C GLN A 60 8.93 -2.18 -12.14
N ASP A 61 9.00 -0.85 -12.21
CA ASP A 61 10.27 -0.14 -12.38
C ASP A 61 10.96 -0.07 -11.01
N MET A 62 11.81 -1.05 -10.77
CA MET A 62 12.49 -1.22 -9.49
C MET A 62 13.35 -0.01 -9.15
N THR A 63 13.09 0.62 -8.02
CA THR A 63 14.01 1.58 -7.43
C THR A 63 15.35 0.89 -7.19
N VAL A 64 16.43 1.45 -7.71
CA VAL A 64 17.78 0.92 -7.46
C VAL A 64 18.06 1.07 -5.96
N LEU A 65 18.15 -0.05 -5.27
CA LEU A 65 18.54 -0.10 -3.86
C LEU A 65 20.06 -0.16 -3.76
N ASP A 66 20.61 0.42 -2.69
CA ASP A 66 22.03 0.30 -2.42
C ASP A 66 22.40 -1.15 -2.06
N GLY A 67 23.03 -1.84 -2.99
CA GLY A 67 23.44 -3.23 -2.82
C GLY A 67 24.41 -3.48 -1.66
N LYS A 68 25.04 -2.43 -1.12
CA LYS A 68 26.02 -2.52 -0.02
C LYS A 68 25.35 -2.47 1.37
N GLN A 69 24.08 -2.09 1.44
CA GLN A 69 23.33 -2.10 2.69
C GLN A 69 22.79 -3.49 3.00
N SER A 70 22.63 -3.79 4.29
CA SER A 70 21.90 -4.98 4.69
C SER A 70 20.39 -4.82 4.46
N VAL A 71 19.69 -5.94 4.31
CA VAL A 71 18.23 -5.98 4.17
C VAL A 71 17.56 -5.23 5.33
N TRP A 72 18.02 -5.47 6.57
CA TRP A 72 17.49 -4.77 7.74
C TRP A 72 17.69 -3.26 7.68
N GLN A 73 18.91 -2.81 7.39
CA GLN A 73 19.21 -1.38 7.27
C GLN A 73 18.34 -0.70 6.23
N THR A 74 18.15 -1.37 5.08
CA THR A 74 17.37 -0.88 3.95
C THR A 74 15.88 -0.69 4.30
N VAL A 75 15.33 -1.53 5.17
CA VAL A 75 13.95 -1.39 5.65
C VAL A 75 13.87 -0.39 6.80
N ARG A 76 14.77 -0.50 7.77
CA ARG A 76 14.73 0.31 9.00
C ARG A 76 14.85 1.81 8.74
N GLN A 77 15.65 2.23 7.77
CA GLN A 77 15.87 3.64 7.43
C GLN A 77 14.64 4.38 6.89
N VAL A 78 13.65 3.66 6.35
CA VAL A 78 12.43 4.26 5.77
C VAL A 78 11.24 4.22 6.72
N SER A 79 11.36 3.52 7.85
CA SER A 79 10.26 3.25 8.78
C SER A 79 10.47 3.91 10.12
N GLN A 80 9.38 4.44 10.70
CA GLN A 80 9.33 4.88 12.11
C GLN A 80 8.61 3.86 13.01
N LEU A 81 8.15 2.74 12.45
CA LEU A 81 7.48 1.70 13.22
C LEU A 81 8.45 1.02 14.20
N PRO A 82 7.95 0.45 15.30
CA PRO A 82 8.73 -0.38 16.20
C PRO A 82 9.39 -1.55 15.45
N ASP A 83 10.60 -1.91 15.84
CA ASP A 83 11.37 -2.99 15.20
C ASP A 83 10.58 -4.31 15.14
N GLN A 84 9.80 -4.61 16.17
CA GLN A 84 8.99 -5.82 16.19
C GLN A 84 7.90 -5.80 15.10
N THR A 85 7.24 -4.67 14.88
CA THR A 85 6.24 -4.50 13.82
C THR A 85 6.88 -4.69 12.44
N ILE A 86 8.05 -4.08 12.22
CA ILE A 86 8.82 -4.26 10.98
C ILE A 86 9.16 -5.75 10.77
N ARG A 87 9.66 -6.43 11.81
CA ARG A 87 10.01 -7.86 11.74
C ARG A 87 8.80 -8.73 11.41
N ASN A 88 7.64 -8.43 11.99
CA ASN A 88 6.40 -9.14 11.70
C ASN A 88 6.00 -9.01 10.23
N VAL A 89 6.02 -7.77 9.69
CA VAL A 89 5.72 -7.53 8.27
C VAL A 89 6.74 -8.23 7.37
N MET A 90 8.04 -8.13 7.68
CA MET A 90 9.08 -8.80 6.91
C MET A 90 8.91 -10.32 6.91
N GLY A 91 8.65 -10.91 8.08
CA GLY A 91 8.43 -12.36 8.21
C GLY A 91 7.22 -12.84 7.44
N ALA A 92 6.10 -12.14 7.58
CA ALA A 92 4.84 -12.46 6.92
C ALA A 92 4.94 -12.39 5.38
N LEU A 93 5.76 -11.47 4.84
CA LEU A 93 5.99 -11.33 3.40
C LEU A 93 7.20 -12.14 2.89
N GLY A 94 7.69 -13.11 3.66
CA GLY A 94 8.69 -14.08 3.21
C GLY A 94 10.15 -13.61 3.30
N LEU A 95 10.45 -12.54 4.07
CA LEU A 95 11.80 -12.13 4.43
C LEU A 95 12.05 -12.25 5.94
N PRO A 96 12.09 -13.48 6.50
CA PRO A 96 12.31 -13.70 7.92
C PRO A 96 13.74 -13.35 8.36
N ALA A 97 14.03 -13.48 9.66
CA ALA A 97 15.24 -13.02 10.33
C ALA A 97 16.56 -13.43 9.65
N ARG A 98 16.60 -14.59 8.97
CA ARG A 98 17.81 -15.04 8.25
C ARG A 98 18.26 -14.10 7.13
N PHE A 99 17.36 -13.25 6.62
CA PHE A 99 17.67 -12.26 5.59
C PHE A 99 18.24 -10.96 6.14
N TYR A 100 18.00 -10.64 7.40
CA TYR A 100 18.33 -9.32 7.95
C TYR A 100 19.79 -8.91 7.78
N PRO A 101 20.80 -9.78 8.04
CA PRO A 101 22.20 -9.43 7.87
C PRO A 101 22.70 -9.52 6.42
N GLN A 102 21.91 -10.09 5.51
CA GLN A 102 22.32 -10.24 4.11
C GLN A 102 22.40 -8.90 3.41
N LEU A 103 23.33 -8.76 2.49
CA LEU A 103 23.42 -7.58 1.62
C LEU A 103 22.28 -7.62 0.59
N VAL A 104 21.75 -6.46 0.24
CA VAL A 104 20.72 -6.33 -0.79
C VAL A 104 21.19 -6.92 -2.14
N SER A 105 22.49 -6.79 -2.46
CA SER A 105 23.09 -7.38 -3.66
C SER A 105 23.10 -8.92 -3.68
N ALA A 106 22.87 -9.58 -2.56
CA ALA A 106 22.84 -11.04 -2.47
C ALA A 106 21.44 -11.63 -2.65
N LEU A 107 20.41 -10.77 -2.73
CA LEU A 107 19.02 -11.21 -2.90
C LEU A 107 18.74 -11.65 -4.33
N SER A 108 17.91 -12.68 -4.47
CA SER A 108 17.27 -13.04 -5.73
C SER A 108 16.31 -11.94 -6.21
N GLY A 109 15.94 -11.96 -7.49
CA GLY A 109 15.00 -10.98 -8.05
C GLY A 109 13.66 -10.94 -7.30
N GLY A 110 13.09 -12.12 -6.95
CA GLY A 110 11.85 -12.19 -6.18
C GLY A 110 11.98 -11.64 -4.75
N GLU A 111 13.09 -11.93 -4.07
CA GLU A 111 13.39 -11.39 -2.74
C GLU A 111 13.59 -9.87 -2.77
N LEU A 112 14.20 -9.36 -3.83
CA LEU A 112 14.37 -7.93 -4.04
C LEU A 112 13.02 -7.22 -4.24
N VAL A 113 12.09 -7.83 -4.99
CA VAL A 113 10.72 -7.33 -5.15
C VAL A 113 9.99 -7.31 -3.80
N LYS A 114 10.07 -8.41 -3.02
CA LYS A 114 9.51 -8.46 -1.67
C LYS A 114 10.10 -7.39 -0.75
N LEU A 115 11.41 -7.16 -0.80
CA LEU A 115 12.06 -6.10 -0.02
C LEU A 115 11.55 -4.71 -0.38
N GLN A 116 11.36 -4.43 -1.66
CA GLN A 116 10.81 -3.14 -2.11
C GLN A 116 9.37 -2.95 -1.65
N LEU A 117 8.53 -3.98 -1.79
CA LEU A 117 7.16 -3.94 -1.29
C LEU A 117 7.12 -3.67 0.21
N ILE A 118 7.89 -4.40 1.01
CA ILE A 118 7.99 -4.21 2.47
C ILE A 118 8.38 -2.76 2.80
N ARG A 119 9.38 -2.19 2.12
CA ARG A 119 9.79 -0.79 2.34
C ARG A 119 8.67 0.21 2.12
N ILE A 120 7.82 -0.04 1.13
CA ILE A 120 6.65 0.81 0.88
C ILE A 120 5.61 0.63 1.98
N LEU A 121 5.32 -0.60 2.38
CA LEU A 121 4.31 -0.87 3.40
C LEU A 121 4.68 -0.28 4.76
N VAL A 122 5.93 -0.40 5.20
CA VAL A 122 6.38 0.11 6.50
C VAL A 122 6.85 1.57 6.46
N GLY A 123 6.82 2.20 5.28
CA GLY A 123 7.22 3.60 5.08
C GLY A 123 6.19 4.59 5.62
N GLN A 124 6.57 5.87 5.64
CA GLN A 124 5.74 6.94 6.20
C GLN A 124 4.78 7.53 5.15
N TYR A 125 3.88 6.73 4.65
CA TYR A 125 2.91 7.12 3.63
C TYR A 125 1.49 7.12 4.20
N ASN A 126 0.59 7.88 3.58
CA ASN A 126 -0.85 7.84 3.85
C ASN A 126 -1.67 7.49 2.60
N VAL A 127 -0.99 7.33 1.47
CA VAL A 127 -1.55 6.79 0.23
C VAL A 127 -0.57 5.75 -0.31
N LEU A 128 -1.03 4.54 -0.54
CA LEU A 128 -0.27 3.51 -1.23
C LEU A 128 -0.79 3.35 -2.66
N MET A 129 0.12 3.33 -3.62
CA MET A 129 -0.16 3.02 -5.02
C MET A 129 0.64 1.79 -5.42
N LEU A 130 -0.06 0.67 -5.65
CA LEU A 130 0.56 -0.63 -5.85
C LEU A 130 0.21 -1.18 -7.24
N ASP A 131 1.22 -1.41 -8.07
CA ASP A 131 1.06 -1.98 -9.40
C ASP A 131 1.50 -3.45 -9.40
N GLU A 132 0.52 -4.36 -9.47
CA GLU A 132 0.71 -5.82 -9.40
C GLU A 132 1.53 -6.30 -8.19
N PRO A 133 1.15 -5.91 -6.94
CA PRO A 133 1.92 -6.26 -5.75
C PRO A 133 1.87 -7.75 -5.41
N THR A 134 0.96 -8.49 -6.03
CA THR A 134 0.75 -9.93 -5.84
C THR A 134 1.78 -10.79 -6.58
N ASN A 135 2.48 -10.22 -7.56
CA ASN A 135 3.52 -10.93 -8.28
C ASN A 135 4.68 -11.29 -7.34
N TYR A 136 5.21 -12.50 -7.48
CA TYR A 136 6.32 -13.04 -6.69
C TYR A 136 6.01 -13.35 -5.22
N LEU A 137 4.75 -13.28 -4.79
CA LEU A 137 4.30 -13.72 -3.48
C LEU A 137 3.78 -15.16 -3.54
N ASP A 138 4.12 -15.94 -2.53
CA ASP A 138 3.45 -17.21 -2.26
C ASP A 138 2.10 -16.96 -1.58
N VAL A 139 1.31 -18.03 -1.40
CA VAL A 139 -0.06 -17.92 -0.87
C VAL A 139 -0.08 -17.28 0.52
N ASP A 140 0.84 -17.69 1.40
CA ASP A 140 0.89 -17.18 2.77
C ASP A 140 1.24 -15.68 2.80
N ALA A 141 2.19 -15.25 1.96
CA ALA A 141 2.57 -13.85 1.83
C ALA A 141 1.47 -13.01 1.15
N LEU A 142 0.70 -13.61 0.24
CA LEU A 142 -0.43 -12.97 -0.41
C LEU A 142 -1.56 -12.69 0.59
N ASP A 143 -1.90 -13.68 1.42
CA ASP A 143 -2.89 -13.53 2.48
C ASP A 143 -2.45 -12.48 3.51
N ALA A 144 -1.18 -12.52 3.92
CA ALA A 144 -0.62 -11.52 4.83
C ALA A 144 -0.63 -10.11 4.23
N LEU A 145 -0.38 -9.96 2.93
CA LEU A 145 -0.50 -8.67 2.24
C LEU A 145 -1.95 -8.19 2.21
N ALA A 146 -2.90 -9.10 1.92
CA ALA A 146 -4.31 -8.76 1.92
C ALA A 146 -4.78 -8.26 3.29
N ASP A 147 -4.44 -8.98 4.35
CA ASP A 147 -4.74 -8.59 5.74
C ASP A 147 -4.12 -7.23 6.09
N TYR A 148 -2.86 -7.03 5.71
CA TYR A 148 -2.18 -5.75 5.95
C TYR A 148 -2.90 -4.58 5.24
N LEU A 149 -3.26 -4.74 3.97
CA LEU A 149 -3.91 -3.69 3.19
C LEU A 149 -5.35 -3.43 3.62
N GLN A 150 -6.09 -4.44 4.06
CA GLN A 150 -7.42 -4.27 4.67
C GLN A 150 -7.36 -3.37 5.91
N ASN A 151 -6.32 -3.52 6.70
CA ASN A 151 -6.13 -2.81 7.97
C ASN A 151 -5.24 -1.56 7.84
N TYR A 152 -4.76 -1.23 6.64
CA TYR A 152 -3.91 -0.06 6.43
C TYR A 152 -4.67 1.24 6.76
N PRO A 153 -4.12 2.14 7.59
CA PRO A 153 -4.85 3.32 8.06
C PRO A 153 -4.98 4.43 7.01
N GLY A 154 -4.28 4.31 5.90
CA GLY A 154 -4.34 5.25 4.79
C GLY A 154 -5.24 4.76 3.65
N THR A 155 -5.11 5.39 2.51
CA THR A 155 -5.77 5.03 1.25
C THR A 155 -4.90 4.07 0.45
N VAL A 156 -5.51 3.07 -0.16
CA VAL A 156 -4.82 2.12 -1.04
C VAL A 156 -5.43 2.18 -2.43
N ILE A 157 -4.59 2.35 -3.44
CA ILE A 157 -4.96 2.26 -4.85
C ILE A 157 -4.09 1.16 -5.46
N PHE A 158 -4.69 0.16 -6.06
CA PHE A 158 -3.90 -0.96 -6.56
C PHE A 158 -4.43 -1.54 -7.86
N VAL A 159 -3.53 -2.11 -8.62
CA VAL A 159 -3.81 -2.97 -9.77
C VAL A 159 -3.40 -4.38 -9.40
N SER A 160 -4.26 -5.35 -9.60
CA SER A 160 -3.91 -6.77 -9.48
C SER A 160 -4.81 -7.61 -10.39
N HIS A 161 -4.24 -8.66 -10.96
CA HIS A 161 -4.98 -9.68 -11.72
C HIS A 161 -5.52 -10.79 -10.82
N ASP A 162 -5.08 -10.87 -9.57
CA ASP A 162 -5.56 -11.84 -8.59
C ASP A 162 -6.95 -11.44 -8.09
N GLU A 163 -7.97 -12.19 -8.50
CA GLU A 163 -9.36 -11.88 -8.16
C GLU A 163 -9.70 -12.12 -6.69
N PRO A 164 -9.30 -13.22 -6.06
CA PRO A 164 -9.46 -13.42 -4.62
C PRO A 164 -8.85 -12.28 -3.80
N PHE A 165 -7.61 -11.87 -4.12
CA PHE A 165 -6.95 -10.74 -3.47
C PHE A 165 -7.73 -9.43 -3.64
N ARG A 166 -8.21 -9.14 -4.86
CA ARG A 166 -9.02 -7.94 -5.11
C ARG A 166 -10.30 -7.94 -4.29
N GLN A 167 -11.01 -9.08 -4.26
CA GLN A 167 -12.25 -9.22 -3.47
C GLN A 167 -12.00 -9.07 -1.97
N ALA A 168 -10.87 -9.53 -1.47
CA ALA A 168 -10.50 -9.39 -0.08
C ALA A 168 -10.20 -7.93 0.28
N VAL A 169 -9.43 -7.21 -0.55
CA VAL A 169 -8.87 -5.90 -0.19
C VAL A 169 -9.76 -4.74 -0.64
N ALA A 170 -10.37 -4.80 -1.83
CA ALA A 170 -11.04 -3.65 -2.41
C ALA A 170 -12.37 -3.32 -1.73
N THR A 171 -12.54 -2.06 -1.34
CA THR A 171 -13.83 -1.50 -0.94
C THR A 171 -14.54 -0.86 -2.14
N ARG A 172 -13.80 -0.60 -3.23
CA ARG A 172 -14.29 0.05 -4.45
C ARG A 172 -13.50 -0.42 -5.65
N VAL A 173 -14.16 -0.56 -6.79
CA VAL A 173 -13.53 -0.98 -8.04
C VAL A 173 -13.72 0.11 -9.08
N LEU A 174 -12.64 0.55 -9.71
CA LEU A 174 -12.66 1.42 -10.88
C LEU A 174 -12.34 0.59 -12.12
N GLN A 175 -13.26 0.55 -13.07
CA GLN A 175 -13.09 -0.22 -14.28
C GLN A 175 -12.49 0.63 -15.41
N PHE A 176 -11.36 0.19 -15.92
CA PHE A 176 -10.74 0.81 -17.09
C PHE A 176 -11.33 0.20 -18.36
N GLU A 177 -12.24 0.92 -18.96
CA GLU A 177 -12.84 0.58 -20.27
C GLU A 177 -12.28 1.50 -21.35
N THR A 178 -12.57 1.24 -22.61
CA THR A 178 -12.03 1.94 -23.78
C THR A 178 -11.87 3.46 -23.56
N HIS A 179 -10.68 3.87 -23.07
CA HIS A 179 -10.33 5.26 -22.75
C HIS A 179 -11.19 5.96 -21.67
N GLN A 180 -11.88 5.19 -20.85
CA GLN A 180 -12.68 5.71 -19.75
C GLN A 180 -12.34 4.95 -18.45
N LEU A 181 -12.38 5.66 -17.34
CA LEU A 181 -12.36 5.05 -16.03
C LEU A 181 -13.75 5.19 -15.44
N VAL A 182 -14.45 4.07 -15.33
CA VAL A 182 -15.81 4.00 -14.85
C VAL A 182 -15.80 3.57 -13.40
N ASP A 183 -16.50 4.33 -12.57
CA ASP A 183 -16.85 3.93 -11.21
C ASP A 183 -18.26 3.35 -11.25
N PRO A 184 -18.42 2.02 -11.14
CA PRO A 184 -19.73 1.41 -11.19
C PRO A 184 -20.61 1.71 -9.98
N ASP A 185 -20.21 2.67 -9.12
CA ASP A 185 -20.98 3.15 -7.97
C ASP A 185 -21.28 2.05 -6.92
N LYS A 186 -20.38 1.09 -6.80
CA LYS A 186 -20.65 -0.05 -5.93
C LYS A 186 -19.51 -0.26 -4.93
N VAL A 187 -19.84 0.07 -3.71
CA VAL A 187 -19.09 -0.42 -2.52
C VAL A 187 -19.13 -1.94 -2.55
N VAL A 188 -17.99 -2.57 -2.79
CA VAL A 188 -17.91 -4.04 -2.92
C VAL A 188 -17.95 -4.69 -1.54
N LYS A 189 -17.41 -4.03 -0.52
CA LYS A 189 -17.56 -4.39 0.90
C LYS A 189 -17.16 -3.22 1.78
N ALA A 190 -17.95 -2.92 2.78
CA ALA A 190 -17.45 -2.19 3.94
C ALA A 190 -16.58 -3.16 4.77
N PRO A 191 -15.38 -2.75 5.24
CA PRO A 191 -14.65 -3.55 6.21
C PRO A 191 -15.56 -3.82 7.42
N GLN A 192 -15.48 -5.01 8.00
CA GLN A 192 -16.22 -5.29 9.23
C GLN A 192 -15.72 -4.31 10.31
N PRO A 193 -16.63 -3.54 10.95
CA PRO A 193 -16.22 -2.32 11.66
C PRO A 193 -15.24 -2.54 12.82
N VAL A 194 -15.34 -3.66 13.51
CA VAL A 194 -14.67 -3.85 14.81
C VAL A 194 -13.19 -4.25 14.68
N GLU A 195 -12.85 -5.14 13.77
CA GLU A 195 -11.44 -5.56 13.58
C GLU A 195 -10.62 -4.51 12.81
N ALA A 196 -11.24 -3.84 11.84
CA ALA A 196 -10.62 -2.75 11.11
C ALA A 196 -10.31 -1.56 12.04
N ASP A 197 -11.23 -1.21 12.93
CA ASP A 197 -11.02 -0.15 13.92
C ASP A 197 -9.91 -0.51 14.89
N LEU A 198 -9.80 -1.76 15.32
CA LEU A 198 -8.77 -2.22 16.22
C LEU A 198 -7.37 -2.13 15.61
N ALA A 199 -7.19 -2.56 14.36
CA ALA A 199 -5.91 -2.52 13.68
C ALA A 199 -5.48 -1.06 13.37
N VAL A 200 -6.42 -0.21 12.98
CA VAL A 200 -6.16 1.23 12.78
C VAL A 200 -5.73 1.90 14.08
N LEU A 201 -6.39 1.58 15.18
CA LEU A 201 -6.05 2.13 16.50
C LEU A 201 -4.69 1.59 16.99
N GLN A 202 -4.40 0.31 16.75
CA GLN A 202 -3.11 -0.30 17.07
C GLN A 202 -1.97 0.37 16.28
N PHE A 203 -2.16 0.56 14.98
CA PHE A 203 -1.17 1.25 14.15
C PHE A 203 -0.94 2.71 14.59
N LYS A 204 -2.02 3.45 14.89
CA LYS A 204 -1.90 4.81 15.43
C LYS A 204 -1.19 4.83 16.77
N TYR A 205 -1.46 3.85 17.64
CA TYR A 205 -0.78 3.69 18.92
C TYR A 205 0.71 3.49 18.73
N ASP A 206 1.11 2.58 17.82
CA ASP A 206 2.51 2.31 17.52
C ASP A 206 3.23 3.52 16.90
N GLN A 207 2.53 4.31 16.05
CA GLN A 207 3.06 5.57 15.54
C GLN A 207 3.31 6.60 16.66
N LEU A 208 2.35 6.78 17.56
CA LEU A 208 2.49 7.72 18.66
C LEU A 208 3.57 7.28 19.66
N MET A 209 3.74 5.98 19.87
CA MET A 209 4.81 5.42 20.70
C MET A 209 6.21 5.60 20.08
N ALA A 210 6.29 5.66 18.75
CA ALA A 210 7.54 5.87 18.02
C ALA A 210 7.95 7.35 17.92
N ASP A 211 7.03 8.28 18.15
CA ASP A 211 7.28 9.72 18.07
C ASP A 211 7.58 10.29 19.47
N PRO A 212 8.84 10.72 19.74
CA PRO A 212 9.24 11.27 21.05
C PRO A 212 8.50 12.56 21.46
N THR A 213 7.84 13.21 20.49
CA THR A 213 7.06 14.45 20.72
C THR A 213 5.60 14.19 21.05
N SER A 214 5.18 12.93 21.00
CA SER A 214 3.80 12.54 21.23
C SER A 214 3.36 12.76 22.68
N SER A 215 2.16 13.29 22.83
CA SER A 215 1.55 13.51 24.14
C SER A 215 1.23 12.19 24.84
N THR A 216 1.69 12.01 26.08
CA THR A 216 1.37 10.86 26.93
C THR A 216 -0.16 10.68 27.07
N ALA A 217 -0.92 11.78 27.12
CA ALA A 217 -2.37 11.75 27.21
C ALA A 217 -3.00 11.14 25.93
N ALA A 218 -2.46 11.46 24.75
CA ALA A 218 -2.95 10.90 23.48
C ALA A 218 -2.69 9.38 23.40
N ILE A 219 -1.51 8.93 23.84
CA ILE A 219 -1.14 7.51 23.91
C ILE A 219 -2.07 6.74 24.84
N GLN A 220 -2.35 7.28 26.03
CA GLN A 220 -3.25 6.65 27.01
C GLN A 220 -4.71 6.58 26.50
N ALA A 221 -5.19 7.65 25.87
CA ALA A 221 -6.55 7.67 25.31
C ALA A 221 -6.72 6.60 24.21
N LEU A 222 -5.71 6.45 23.36
CA LEU A 222 -5.74 5.46 22.28
C LEU A 222 -5.67 4.03 22.80
N ARG A 223 -4.87 3.79 23.84
CA ARG A 223 -4.79 2.50 24.53
C ARG A 223 -6.15 2.11 25.15
N GLN A 224 -6.83 3.05 25.81
CA GLN A 224 -8.16 2.80 26.35
C GLN A 224 -9.19 2.47 25.29
N GLN A 225 -9.11 3.10 24.10
CA GLN A 225 -9.97 2.76 22.96
C GLN A 225 -9.72 1.34 22.45
N ILE A 226 -8.44 0.95 22.32
CA ILE A 226 -8.04 -0.41 21.92
C ILE A 226 -8.57 -1.44 22.92
N ASP A 227 -8.41 -1.19 24.20
CA ASP A 227 -8.84 -2.10 25.27
C ASP A 227 -10.38 -2.27 25.28
N ARG A 228 -11.14 -1.20 24.99
CA ARG A 228 -12.61 -1.26 24.87
C ARG A 228 -13.10 -2.08 23.67
N LEU A 229 -12.34 -2.10 22.57
CA LEU A 229 -12.71 -2.89 21.39
C LEU A 229 -12.29 -4.37 21.50
N LYS A 230 -11.42 -4.70 22.46
CA LYS A 230 -11.01 -6.08 22.76
C LYS A 230 -11.87 -6.75 23.85
N ALA A 231 -12.64 -5.98 24.59
CA ALA A 231 -13.53 -6.45 25.65
C ALA A 231 -14.91 -6.83 25.11
#